data_9343bf52ccdb052f4972c94dd8b4a074
#
_entry.id   9343bf52ccdb052f4972c94dd8b4a074
#
_cell.length_a   1.000
_cell.length_b   1.000
_cell.length_c   1.000
_cell.angle_alpha   90.00
_cell.angle_beta   90.00
_cell.angle_gamma   90.00
#
_symmetry.space_group_name_H-M   'P 1'
#
loop_
_entity.id
_entity.type
_entity.pdbx_description
1 polymer ?
#
loop_
_entity_poly.entity_id
_entity_poly.type
_entity_poly.pdbx_seq_one_letter_code
_entity_poly.pdbx_strand_id
1 'polypeptide(L)'
;MLEYILLIADEGAVSFCHYENEDYDKGVSKLIPLDKFKRIVNYASEHNLILNVLLGHKNLTDEHLRILSGVSHIKLVPYELSNSFPDAVPVLDWESSGQFSKIREKQIDNLIIRLDGYPMVDLRAIIRHFIDFTKRINIVLKDLKKLTEENLISYQYQLNRIIPLIERCYLDGKAFELNCLSDRLLLKGMNNCNAGIRHITFAPNGKFYICPGFY
;
A
#
# COMPACT_ATOMS: atom_id res chain seq x y z
N MET A 1 -1.98 11.82 -19.09
CA MET A 1 -2.61 12.87 -18.25
C MET A 1 -2.42 12.46 -16.79
N LEU A 2 -2.03 13.40 -15.94
CA LEU A 2 -1.88 13.15 -14.51
C LEU A 2 -3.26 12.87 -13.89
N GLU A 3 -3.37 11.84 -13.04
CA GLU A 3 -4.63 11.40 -12.45
C GLU A 3 -4.64 11.54 -10.92
N TYR A 4 -3.48 11.32 -10.29
CA TYR A 4 -3.38 11.42 -8.84
C TYR A 4 -1.98 11.87 -8.38
N ILE A 5 -1.92 12.31 -7.15
CA ILE A 5 -0.68 12.68 -6.47
C ILE A 5 -0.47 11.76 -5.27
N LEU A 6 0.71 11.19 -5.17
CA LEU A 6 1.18 10.55 -3.94
C LEU A 6 1.69 11.65 -3.01
N LEU A 7 1.00 11.88 -1.92
CA LEU A 7 1.36 12.89 -0.91
C LEU A 7 2.04 12.20 0.27
N ILE A 8 3.34 12.38 0.41
CA ILE A 8 4.06 11.98 1.63
C ILE A 8 3.70 12.99 2.72
N ALA A 9 2.79 12.63 3.62
CA ALA A 9 2.32 13.54 4.68
C ALA A 9 3.17 13.47 5.95
N ASP A 10 4.01 12.47 6.10
CA ASP A 10 4.95 12.28 7.22
C ASP A 10 6.31 11.85 6.65
N GLU A 11 7.41 12.41 7.16
CA GLU A 11 8.77 12.00 6.76
C GLU A 11 8.98 10.49 6.97
N GLY A 12 8.45 9.94 8.07
CA GLY A 12 8.39 8.50 8.33
C GLY A 12 7.13 7.82 7.77
N ALA A 13 6.65 8.21 6.58
CA ALA A 13 5.50 7.56 5.97
C ALA A 13 5.80 6.09 5.61
N VAL A 14 4.78 5.23 5.77
CA VAL A 14 4.89 3.82 5.41
C VAL A 14 5.17 3.65 3.92
N SER A 15 6.11 2.77 3.60
CA SER A 15 6.33 2.34 2.21
C SER A 15 5.23 1.37 1.79
N PHE A 16 4.62 1.60 0.64
CA PHE A 16 3.52 0.77 0.12
C PHE A 16 3.90 0.00 -1.15
N CYS A 17 5.13 0.13 -1.60
CA CYS A 17 5.69 -0.48 -2.79
C CYS A 17 7.04 -1.14 -2.44
N HIS A 18 7.86 -1.44 -3.43
CA HIS A 18 9.16 -2.11 -3.24
C HIS A 18 10.30 -1.21 -2.74
N TYR A 19 10.08 0.12 -2.61
CA TYR A 19 11.07 1.01 -1.98
C TYR A 19 11.02 0.89 -0.46
N GLU A 20 12.12 1.22 0.21
CA GLU A 20 12.21 1.32 1.66
C GLU A 20 12.27 2.78 2.10
N ASN A 21 11.62 3.09 3.21
CA ASN A 21 11.76 4.37 3.89
C ASN A 21 12.45 4.12 5.24
N GLU A 22 13.76 4.38 5.30
CA GLU A 22 14.56 4.19 6.51
C GLU A 22 14.06 5.04 7.68
N ASP A 23 13.45 6.18 7.44
CA ASP A 23 12.92 7.05 8.50
C ASP A 23 11.68 6.42 9.16
N TYR A 24 10.89 5.63 8.40
CA TYR A 24 9.82 4.83 8.97
C TYR A 24 10.37 3.80 9.96
N ASP A 25 11.39 3.05 9.58
CA ASP A 25 12.00 2.01 10.41
C ASP A 25 12.67 2.58 11.68
N LYS A 26 13.20 3.79 11.59
CA LYS A 26 13.77 4.54 12.72
C LYS A 26 12.71 5.18 13.63
N GLY A 27 11.43 5.06 13.30
CA GLY A 27 10.34 5.70 14.05
C GLY A 27 10.32 7.22 13.93
N VAL A 28 10.97 7.79 12.91
CA VAL A 28 10.91 9.23 12.65
C VAL A 28 9.47 9.58 12.29
N SER A 29 8.97 10.67 12.85
CA SER A 29 7.65 11.17 12.51
C SER A 29 7.63 12.68 12.57
N LYS A 30 7.55 13.28 11.37
CA LYS A 30 7.46 14.71 11.18
C LYS A 30 6.50 15.01 10.07
N LEU A 31 5.35 15.52 10.44
CA LEU A 31 4.30 15.87 9.47
C LEU A 31 4.78 17.00 8.56
N ILE A 32 4.28 16.95 7.34
CA ILE A 32 4.45 18.03 6.36
C ILE A 32 3.97 19.37 6.93
N PRO A 33 4.70 20.47 6.73
CA PRO A 33 4.24 21.79 7.13
C PRO A 33 2.87 22.13 6.53
N LEU A 34 2.02 22.73 7.35
CA LEU A 34 0.61 22.98 7.02
C LEU A 34 0.44 23.87 5.78
N ASP A 35 1.32 24.83 5.58
CA ASP A 35 1.33 25.69 4.40
C ASP A 35 1.58 24.90 3.11
N LYS A 36 2.52 23.97 3.13
CA LYS A 36 2.81 23.06 2.00
C LYS A 36 1.66 22.09 1.76
N PHE A 37 1.09 21.56 2.85
CA PHE A 37 -0.08 20.69 2.77
C PHE A 37 -1.27 21.40 2.12
N LYS A 38 -1.59 22.63 2.54
CA LYS A 38 -2.63 23.46 1.92
C LYS A 38 -2.38 23.66 0.42
N ARG A 39 -1.16 23.99 0.05
CA ARG A 39 -0.80 24.21 -1.36
C ARG A 39 -1.06 22.99 -2.23
N ILE A 40 -0.67 21.79 -1.79
CA ILE A 40 -0.85 20.58 -2.60
C ILE A 40 -2.31 20.15 -2.64
N VAL A 41 -3.08 20.31 -1.56
CA VAL A 41 -4.51 20.03 -1.55
C VAL A 41 -5.25 20.97 -2.50
N ASN A 42 -4.96 22.27 -2.48
CA ASN A 42 -5.56 23.24 -3.41
C ASN A 42 -5.21 22.89 -4.86
N TYR A 43 -3.93 22.58 -5.14
CA TYR A 43 -3.50 22.17 -6.47
C TYR A 43 -4.25 20.93 -6.95
N ALA A 44 -4.40 19.92 -6.10
CA ALA A 44 -5.14 18.71 -6.45
C ALA A 44 -6.62 19.01 -6.75
N SER A 45 -7.25 19.87 -5.94
CA SER A 45 -8.64 20.31 -6.14
C SER A 45 -8.82 21.07 -7.46
N GLU A 46 -7.96 22.03 -7.75
CA GLU A 46 -8.00 22.85 -8.98
C GLU A 46 -7.83 22.01 -10.24
N HIS A 47 -7.10 20.91 -10.16
CA HIS A 47 -6.80 20.04 -11.30
C HIS A 47 -7.59 18.72 -11.31
N ASN A 48 -8.56 18.56 -10.41
CA ASN A 48 -9.36 17.34 -10.25
C ASN A 48 -8.51 16.07 -10.07
N LEU A 49 -7.45 16.17 -9.28
CA LEU A 49 -6.56 15.04 -8.98
C LEU A 49 -6.94 14.38 -7.66
N ILE A 50 -6.79 13.06 -7.58
CA ILE A 50 -6.96 12.31 -6.35
C ILE A 50 -5.67 12.40 -5.52
N LEU A 51 -5.77 12.58 -4.21
CA LEU A 51 -4.64 12.48 -3.31
C LEU A 51 -4.55 11.09 -2.70
N ASN A 52 -3.43 10.41 -2.89
CA ASN A 52 -3.06 9.22 -2.13
C ASN A 52 -2.10 9.64 -1.02
N VAL A 53 -2.61 9.72 0.20
CA VAL A 53 -1.90 10.31 1.36
C VAL A 53 -1.19 9.21 2.12
N LEU A 54 0.14 9.27 2.14
CA LEU A 54 1.00 8.33 2.86
C LEU A 54 1.25 8.84 4.27
N LEU A 55 0.83 8.04 5.25
CA LEU A 55 0.99 8.33 6.68
C LEU A 55 2.08 7.44 7.30
N GLY A 56 2.68 7.94 8.36
CA GLY A 56 3.64 7.23 9.19
C GLY A 56 3.05 6.86 10.55
N HIS A 57 3.89 6.95 11.58
CA HIS A 57 3.52 6.58 12.96
C HIS A 57 2.59 7.58 13.66
N LYS A 58 2.41 8.77 13.12
CA LYS A 58 1.54 9.81 13.71
C LYS A 58 0.31 10.07 12.87
N ASN A 59 -0.78 10.37 13.57
CA ASN A 59 -2.00 10.83 12.96
C ASN A 59 -1.82 12.26 12.41
N LEU A 60 -2.57 12.57 11.36
CA LEU A 60 -2.76 13.96 10.91
C LEU A 60 -3.41 14.77 12.03
N THR A 61 -3.06 16.06 12.12
CA THR A 61 -3.76 16.97 13.03
C THR A 61 -5.17 17.27 12.51
N ASP A 62 -6.05 17.76 13.38
CA ASP A 62 -7.42 18.15 13.00
C ASP A 62 -7.44 19.17 11.85
N GLU A 63 -6.48 20.09 11.83
CA GLU A 63 -6.34 21.08 10.75
C GLU A 63 -5.99 20.40 9.41
N HIS A 64 -5.08 19.41 9.39
CA HIS A 64 -4.79 18.63 8.17
C HIS A 64 -6.02 17.86 7.72
N LEU A 65 -6.74 17.21 8.64
CA LEU A 65 -7.96 16.45 8.31
C LEU A 65 -9.05 17.35 7.75
N ARG A 66 -9.24 18.53 8.32
CA ARG A 66 -10.20 19.54 7.85
C ARG A 66 -9.88 20.01 6.43
N ILE A 67 -8.62 20.24 6.11
CA ILE A 67 -8.18 20.64 4.77
C ILE A 67 -8.38 19.48 3.79
N LEU A 68 -8.01 18.27 4.19
CA LEU A 68 -8.08 17.08 3.35
C LEU A 68 -9.53 16.69 2.99
N SER A 69 -10.50 16.99 3.87
CA SER A 69 -11.92 16.69 3.61
C SER A 69 -12.49 17.41 2.39
N GLY A 70 -11.84 18.47 1.90
CA GLY A 70 -12.27 19.23 0.72
C GLY A 70 -11.84 18.62 -0.62
N VAL A 71 -11.13 17.48 -0.65
CA VAL A 71 -10.62 16.87 -1.87
C VAL A 71 -10.79 15.35 -1.85
N SER A 72 -10.95 14.73 -3.02
CA SER A 72 -10.96 13.28 -3.14
C SER A 72 -9.60 12.71 -2.73
N HIS A 73 -9.59 11.82 -1.75
CA HIS A 73 -8.36 11.25 -1.23
C HIS A 73 -8.52 9.82 -0.74
N ILE A 74 -7.38 9.10 -0.75
CA ILE A 74 -7.22 7.77 -0.15
C ILE A 74 -6.04 7.88 0.83
N LYS A 75 -6.20 7.33 2.02
CA LYS A 75 -5.10 7.25 3.01
C LYS A 75 -4.45 5.88 2.95
N LEU A 76 -3.11 5.83 2.93
CA LEU A 76 -2.33 4.63 3.14
C LEU A 76 -1.65 4.76 4.50
N VAL A 77 -1.91 3.79 5.37
CA VAL A 77 -1.51 3.85 6.77
C VAL A 77 -0.78 2.56 7.19
N PRO A 78 0.15 2.63 8.15
CA PRO A 78 0.64 1.42 8.80
C PRO A 78 -0.54 0.60 9.34
N TYR A 79 -0.43 -0.73 9.26
CA TYR A 79 -1.51 -1.63 9.68
C TYR A 79 -1.98 -1.36 11.12
N GLU A 80 -1.06 -1.01 12.00
CA GLU A 80 -1.29 -0.72 13.41
C GLU A 80 -2.23 0.50 13.61
N LEU A 81 -2.23 1.43 12.66
CA LEU A 81 -3.08 2.62 12.68
C LEU A 81 -4.43 2.43 11.98
N SER A 82 -4.67 1.27 11.38
CA SER A 82 -5.90 1.02 10.60
C SER A 82 -7.20 1.19 11.41
N ASN A 83 -7.14 1.01 12.74
CA ASN A 83 -8.31 1.25 13.60
C ASN A 83 -8.67 2.74 13.74
N SER A 84 -7.67 3.62 13.66
CA SER A 84 -7.87 5.08 13.70
C SER A 84 -8.34 5.65 12.36
N PHE A 85 -8.17 4.89 11.28
CA PHE A 85 -8.53 5.26 9.92
C PHE A 85 -9.30 4.13 9.24
N PRO A 86 -10.60 3.95 9.55
CA PRO A 86 -11.38 2.80 9.04
C PRO A 86 -11.49 2.76 7.50
N ASP A 87 -11.43 3.92 6.84
CA ASP A 87 -11.52 4.05 5.37
C ASP A 87 -10.16 4.06 4.68
N ALA A 88 -9.06 3.85 5.43
CA ALA A 88 -7.73 3.84 4.84
C ALA A 88 -7.36 2.45 4.30
N VAL A 89 -6.40 2.42 3.39
CA VAL A 89 -5.74 1.20 2.94
C VAL A 89 -4.58 0.90 3.89
N PRO A 90 -4.67 -0.14 4.73
CA PRO A 90 -3.58 -0.52 5.60
C PRO A 90 -2.44 -1.17 4.81
N VAL A 91 -1.23 -0.89 5.26
CA VAL A 91 0.00 -1.48 4.75
C VAL A 91 0.65 -2.29 5.87
N LEU A 92 0.81 -3.57 5.65
CA LEU A 92 1.40 -4.52 6.58
C LEU A 92 2.77 -4.94 6.07
N ASP A 93 3.82 -4.58 6.79
CA ASP A 93 5.14 -5.18 6.61
C ASP A 93 5.17 -6.54 7.29
N TRP A 94 5.26 -7.60 6.48
CA TRP A 94 5.24 -8.97 6.98
C TRP A 94 6.65 -9.41 7.38
N GLU A 95 6.88 -9.51 8.66
CA GLU A 95 8.08 -10.15 9.21
C GLU A 95 7.80 -11.64 9.48
N SER A 96 8.73 -12.49 9.16
CA SER A 96 8.59 -13.97 9.17
C SER A 96 8.31 -14.60 10.54
N SER A 97 8.29 -13.83 11.63
CA SER A 97 8.12 -14.36 12.98
C SER A 97 6.83 -13.92 13.66
N GLY A 98 5.80 -14.77 13.57
CA GLY A 98 4.72 -14.77 14.59
C GLY A 98 3.67 -13.67 14.51
N GLN A 99 3.50 -12.99 13.38
CA GLN A 99 2.57 -11.85 13.30
C GLN A 99 1.08 -12.22 13.26
N PHE A 100 0.70 -13.46 12.95
CA PHE A 100 -0.73 -13.86 12.95
C PHE A 100 -1.45 -13.55 14.25
N SER A 101 -0.78 -13.69 15.40
CA SER A 101 -1.37 -13.41 16.71
C SER A 101 -1.63 -11.92 17.00
N LYS A 102 -0.99 -11.02 16.25
CA LYS A 102 -1.14 -9.55 16.39
C LYS A 102 -2.21 -8.98 15.46
N ILE A 103 -2.63 -9.76 14.46
CA ILE A 103 -3.57 -9.31 13.46
C ILE A 103 -4.99 -9.55 13.98
N ARG A 104 -5.75 -8.48 14.11
CA ARG A 104 -7.16 -8.55 14.49
C ARG A 104 -8.00 -8.84 13.25
N GLU A 105 -8.95 -9.77 13.38
CA GLU A 105 -9.98 -10.00 12.38
C GLU A 105 -10.87 -8.74 12.27
N LYS A 106 -10.64 -7.98 11.22
CA LYS A 106 -11.37 -6.76 10.89
C LYS A 106 -11.68 -6.80 9.40
N GLN A 107 -12.89 -6.43 9.02
CA GLN A 107 -13.21 -6.26 7.60
C GLN A 107 -12.34 -5.16 6.98
N ILE A 108 -11.62 -5.52 5.95
CA ILE A 108 -10.68 -4.65 5.22
C ILE A 108 -11.02 -4.76 3.73
N ASP A 109 -11.35 -3.65 3.09
CA ASP A 109 -11.64 -3.70 1.65
C ASP A 109 -10.38 -3.93 0.82
N ASN A 110 -9.30 -3.21 1.12
CA ASN A 110 -8.02 -3.33 0.45
C ASN A 110 -6.89 -3.42 1.48
N LEU A 111 -6.00 -4.38 1.32
CA LEU A 111 -4.82 -4.58 2.15
C LEU A 111 -3.57 -4.66 1.28
N ILE A 112 -2.52 -3.95 1.65
CA ILE A 112 -1.20 -4.11 1.05
C ILE A 112 -0.36 -4.92 2.02
N ILE A 113 0.23 -6.02 1.55
CA ILE A 113 1.17 -6.84 2.32
C ILE A 113 2.53 -6.78 1.64
N ARG A 114 3.51 -6.25 2.34
CA ARG A 114 4.89 -6.20 1.90
C ARG A 114 5.66 -7.40 2.49
N LEU A 115 6.33 -8.13 1.66
CA LEU A 115 7.02 -9.37 2.01
C LEU A 115 8.49 -9.28 1.65
N ASP A 116 9.35 -9.82 2.51
CA ASP A 116 10.72 -10.11 2.11
C ASP A 116 10.73 -11.24 1.09
N GLY A 117 11.42 -11.00 0.00
CA GLY A 117 11.58 -12.03 -1.05
C GLY A 117 12.48 -13.19 -0.66
N TYR A 118 13.19 -13.07 0.48
CA TYR A 118 14.12 -14.09 0.97
C TYR A 118 14.25 -14.04 2.50
N PRO A 119 14.10 -15.18 3.21
CA PRO A 119 13.53 -16.43 2.69
C PRO A 119 12.07 -16.29 2.31
N MET A 120 11.63 -17.04 1.29
CA MET A 120 10.25 -16.97 0.82
C MET A 120 9.29 -17.44 1.91
N VAL A 121 8.34 -16.58 2.27
CA VAL A 121 7.31 -16.87 3.27
C VAL A 121 6.21 -17.78 2.69
N ASP A 122 5.45 -18.49 3.54
CA ASP A 122 4.29 -19.27 3.10
C ASP A 122 3.12 -18.32 2.73
N LEU A 123 3.06 -17.94 1.45
CA LEU A 123 1.99 -17.07 0.92
C LEU A 123 0.61 -17.69 1.09
N ARG A 124 0.49 -19.02 1.00
CA ARG A 124 -0.78 -19.70 1.19
C ARG A 124 -1.32 -19.52 2.60
N ALA A 125 -0.46 -19.61 3.61
CA ALA A 125 -0.85 -19.39 5.00
C ALA A 125 -1.30 -17.93 5.22
N ILE A 126 -0.56 -16.97 4.65
CA ILE A 126 -0.90 -15.54 4.71
C ILE A 126 -2.27 -15.28 4.07
N ILE A 127 -2.46 -15.70 2.81
CA ILE A 127 -3.71 -15.47 2.10
C ILE A 127 -4.87 -16.15 2.80
N ARG A 128 -4.70 -17.38 3.29
CA ARG A 128 -5.74 -18.12 4.04
C ARG A 128 -6.16 -17.38 5.32
N HIS A 129 -5.24 -16.68 5.97
CA HIS A 129 -5.55 -15.90 7.15
C HIS A 129 -6.45 -14.69 6.83
N PHE A 130 -6.18 -14.00 5.72
CA PHE A 130 -6.87 -12.75 5.37
C PHE A 130 -8.13 -12.92 4.50
N ILE A 131 -8.27 -14.03 3.79
CA ILE A 131 -9.28 -14.22 2.74
C ILE A 131 -10.74 -14.09 3.23
N ASP A 132 -11.00 -14.35 4.50
CA ASP A 132 -12.35 -14.29 5.05
C ASP A 132 -12.81 -12.89 5.43
N PHE A 133 -11.88 -11.96 5.61
CA PHE A 133 -12.19 -10.58 6.04
C PHE A 133 -11.57 -9.49 5.16
N THR A 134 -11.02 -9.86 4.00
CA THR A 134 -10.43 -8.90 3.05
C THR A 134 -10.99 -9.14 1.67
N LYS A 135 -11.37 -8.07 0.95
CA LYS A 135 -11.84 -8.18 -0.43
C LYS A 135 -10.70 -8.22 -1.44
N ARG A 136 -9.65 -7.42 -1.20
CA ARG A 136 -8.48 -7.34 -2.07
C ARG A 136 -7.19 -7.32 -1.29
N ILE A 137 -6.23 -8.13 -1.73
CA ILE A 137 -4.85 -8.12 -1.22
C ILE A 137 -3.89 -7.75 -2.35
N ASN A 138 -3.02 -6.80 -2.07
CA ASN A 138 -1.90 -6.46 -2.93
C ASN A 138 -0.60 -6.96 -2.28
N ILE A 139 -0.01 -8.01 -2.84
CA ILE A 139 1.30 -8.52 -2.44
C ILE A 139 2.38 -7.68 -3.10
N VAL A 140 3.33 -7.23 -2.32
CA VAL A 140 4.52 -6.50 -2.75
C VAL A 140 5.76 -7.21 -2.24
N LEU A 141 6.64 -7.62 -3.14
CA LEU A 141 7.95 -8.15 -2.77
C LEU A 141 8.92 -6.99 -2.57
N LYS A 142 9.55 -6.93 -1.40
CA LYS A 142 10.66 -6.04 -1.10
C LYS A 142 11.95 -6.56 -1.73
N ASP A 143 12.98 -5.75 -1.77
CA ASP A 143 14.36 -6.16 -2.12
C ASP A 143 14.48 -6.99 -3.41
N LEU A 144 13.77 -6.62 -4.47
CA LEU A 144 13.75 -7.33 -5.75
C LEU A 144 15.15 -7.63 -6.31
N LYS A 145 16.15 -6.80 -5.96
CA LYS A 145 17.55 -6.99 -6.39
C LYS A 145 18.24 -8.20 -5.74
N LYS A 146 17.72 -8.67 -4.61
CA LYS A 146 18.25 -9.84 -3.88
C LYS A 146 17.60 -11.17 -4.32
N LEU A 147 16.56 -11.11 -5.15
CA LEU A 147 15.87 -12.31 -5.61
C LEU A 147 16.73 -13.11 -6.57
N THR A 148 16.90 -14.38 -6.26
CA THR A 148 17.53 -15.37 -7.14
C THR A 148 16.47 -16.05 -8.01
N GLU A 149 16.92 -16.80 -9.03
CA GLU A 149 16.03 -17.63 -9.83
C GLU A 149 15.28 -18.66 -8.98
N GLU A 150 15.93 -19.24 -7.97
CA GLU A 150 15.31 -20.18 -7.03
C GLU A 150 14.19 -19.51 -6.23
N ASN A 151 14.38 -18.25 -5.81
CA ASN A 151 13.33 -17.49 -5.12
C ASN A 151 12.11 -17.25 -6.04
N LEU A 152 12.35 -16.97 -7.32
CA LEU A 152 11.27 -16.78 -8.29
C LEU A 152 10.51 -18.08 -8.57
N ILE A 153 11.21 -19.21 -8.68
CA ILE A 153 10.59 -20.53 -8.80
C ILE A 153 9.76 -20.86 -7.56
N SER A 154 10.30 -20.60 -6.37
CA SER A 154 9.56 -20.76 -5.10
C SER A 154 8.33 -19.88 -5.05
N TYR A 155 8.44 -18.62 -5.45
CA TYR A 155 7.30 -17.69 -5.52
C TYR A 155 6.22 -18.19 -6.46
N GLN A 156 6.58 -18.63 -7.66
CA GLN A 156 5.63 -19.22 -8.61
C GLN A 156 4.94 -20.46 -8.03
N TYR A 157 5.69 -21.34 -7.38
CA TYR A 157 5.12 -22.49 -6.69
C TYR A 157 4.11 -22.09 -5.62
N GLN A 158 4.42 -21.07 -4.81
CA GLN A 158 3.50 -20.54 -3.80
C GLN A 158 2.21 -19.96 -4.44
N LEU A 159 2.32 -19.22 -5.53
CA LEU A 159 1.17 -18.69 -6.27
C LEU A 159 0.27 -19.83 -6.77
N ASN A 160 0.84 -20.88 -7.33
CA ASN A 160 0.07 -22.06 -7.79
C ASN A 160 -0.70 -22.72 -6.65
N ARG A 161 -0.17 -22.72 -5.42
CA ARG A 161 -0.86 -23.27 -4.23
C ARG A 161 -2.02 -22.39 -3.75
N ILE A 162 -2.05 -21.12 -4.13
CA ILE A 162 -3.12 -20.18 -3.75
C ILE A 162 -4.30 -20.28 -4.72
N ILE A 163 -4.08 -20.63 -5.99
CA ILE A 163 -5.13 -20.69 -7.01
C ILE A 163 -6.38 -21.45 -6.52
N PRO A 164 -6.29 -22.68 -5.96
CA PRO A 164 -7.49 -23.40 -5.51
C PRO A 164 -8.25 -22.70 -4.37
N LEU A 165 -7.57 -21.87 -3.55
CA LEU A 165 -8.24 -21.08 -2.51
C LEU A 165 -9.08 -19.97 -3.14
N ILE A 166 -8.54 -19.29 -4.16
CA ILE A 166 -9.23 -18.20 -4.86
C ILE A 166 -10.41 -18.77 -5.66
N GLU A 167 -10.21 -19.87 -6.40
CA GLU A 167 -11.28 -20.56 -7.13
C GLU A 167 -12.44 -20.91 -6.21
N ARG A 168 -12.17 -21.44 -5.02
CA ARG A 168 -13.19 -21.74 -4.05
C ARG A 168 -13.95 -20.49 -3.58
N CYS A 169 -13.27 -19.38 -3.36
CA CYS A 169 -13.93 -18.11 -3.03
C CYS A 169 -14.94 -17.71 -4.10
N TYR A 170 -14.58 -17.78 -5.37
CA TYR A 170 -15.49 -17.46 -6.47
C TYR A 170 -16.67 -18.44 -6.55
N LEU A 171 -16.43 -19.74 -6.36
CA LEU A 171 -17.49 -20.75 -6.31
C LEU A 171 -18.44 -20.51 -5.14
N ASP A 172 -17.95 -20.04 -4.00
CA ASP A 172 -18.74 -19.70 -2.82
C ASP A 172 -19.38 -18.29 -2.92
N GLY A 173 -19.26 -17.61 -4.09
CA GLY A 173 -19.85 -16.29 -4.34
C GLY A 173 -19.09 -15.11 -3.71
N LYS A 174 -17.88 -15.34 -3.22
CA LYS A 174 -17.01 -14.29 -2.67
C LYS A 174 -16.11 -13.71 -3.78
N ALA A 175 -16.23 -12.42 -4.05
CA ALA A 175 -15.31 -11.71 -4.94
C ALA A 175 -14.02 -11.34 -4.18
N PHE A 176 -13.04 -12.24 -4.17
CA PHE A 176 -11.72 -11.99 -3.60
C PHE A 176 -10.70 -11.70 -4.70
N GLU A 177 -9.92 -10.65 -4.55
CA GLU A 177 -8.91 -10.23 -5.51
C GLU A 177 -7.49 -10.31 -4.93
N LEU A 178 -6.57 -10.82 -5.75
CA LEU A 178 -5.14 -10.87 -5.45
C LEU A 178 -4.36 -10.33 -6.65
N ASN A 179 -3.62 -9.22 -6.48
CA ASN A 179 -2.98 -8.50 -7.59
C ASN A 179 -2.14 -9.39 -8.53
N CYS A 180 -1.39 -10.34 -8.00
CA CYS A 180 -0.52 -11.20 -8.80
C CYS A 180 -1.25 -12.31 -9.57
N LEU A 181 -2.54 -12.55 -9.29
CA LEU A 181 -3.36 -13.57 -9.95
C LEU A 181 -4.61 -12.96 -10.60
N SER A 182 -5.53 -12.39 -9.82
CA SER A 182 -6.82 -11.91 -10.35
C SER A 182 -6.66 -10.70 -11.28
N ASP A 183 -5.70 -9.81 -11.05
CA ASP A 183 -5.47 -8.66 -11.93
C ASP A 183 -5.12 -9.10 -13.36
N ARG A 184 -4.43 -10.23 -13.51
CA ARG A 184 -4.10 -10.77 -14.84
C ARG A 184 -5.34 -11.26 -15.62
N LEU A 185 -6.40 -11.60 -14.90
CA LEU A 185 -7.68 -12.04 -15.50
C LEU A 185 -8.64 -10.88 -15.69
N LEU A 186 -8.63 -9.90 -14.80
CA LEU A 186 -9.61 -8.82 -14.74
C LEU A 186 -9.17 -7.57 -15.50
N LEU A 187 -7.86 -7.30 -15.56
CA LEU A 187 -7.32 -6.12 -16.20
C LEU A 187 -7.04 -6.39 -17.69
N LYS A 188 -7.41 -5.44 -18.56
CA LYS A 188 -7.14 -5.51 -20.01
C LYS A 188 -5.65 -5.54 -20.37
N GLY A 189 -4.78 -5.11 -19.45
CA GLY A 189 -3.34 -5.11 -19.60
C GLY A 189 -2.64 -4.85 -18.27
N MET A 190 -1.48 -5.46 -18.08
CA MET A 190 -0.61 -5.23 -16.94
C MET A 190 0.40 -4.15 -17.34
N ASN A 191 0.23 -2.95 -16.82
CA ASN A 191 1.16 -1.85 -17.00
C ASN A 191 2.04 -1.70 -15.75
N ASN A 192 3.20 -1.07 -15.91
CA ASN A 192 3.99 -0.57 -14.78
C ASN A 192 3.17 0.48 -14.01
N CYS A 193 3.70 0.94 -12.88
CA CYS A 193 3.03 1.93 -12.03
C CYS A 193 2.77 3.28 -12.71
N ASN A 194 3.37 3.53 -13.90
CA ASN A 194 3.25 4.79 -14.66
C ASN A 194 3.65 6.04 -13.86
N ALA A 195 4.61 5.89 -12.95
CA ALA A 195 5.21 7.00 -12.21
C ALA A 195 5.79 8.06 -13.17
N GLY A 196 5.52 9.33 -12.89
CA GLY A 196 5.87 10.45 -13.75
C GLY A 196 4.92 10.68 -14.94
N ILE A 197 3.98 9.78 -15.22
CA ILE A 197 3.00 9.88 -16.32
C ILE A 197 1.58 10.04 -15.77
N ARG A 198 1.11 9.09 -14.95
CA ARG A 198 -0.23 9.11 -14.35
C ARG A 198 -0.22 9.66 -12.93
N HIS A 199 0.92 9.60 -12.24
CA HIS A 199 1.08 10.17 -10.92
C HIS A 199 2.48 10.74 -10.71
N ILE A 200 2.57 11.64 -9.76
CA ILE A 200 3.80 12.20 -9.21
C ILE A 200 3.71 12.18 -7.68
N THR A 201 4.84 12.34 -7.03
CA THR A 201 4.93 12.38 -5.56
C THR A 201 5.22 13.80 -5.10
N PHE A 202 4.49 14.26 -4.10
CA PHE A 202 4.79 15.50 -3.37
C PHE A 202 5.30 15.16 -1.97
N ALA A 203 6.46 15.69 -1.60
CA ALA A 203 7.13 15.35 -0.37
C ALA A 203 7.13 16.48 0.67
N PRO A 204 7.41 16.21 1.97
CA PRO A 204 7.39 17.20 3.05
C PRO A 204 8.34 18.39 2.84
N ASN A 205 9.42 18.20 2.07
CA ASN A 205 10.31 19.29 1.69
C ASN A 205 9.70 20.30 0.70
N GLY A 206 8.50 20.01 0.15
CA GLY A 206 7.76 20.86 -0.79
C GLY A 206 8.14 20.68 -2.24
N LYS A 207 8.84 19.59 -2.56
CA LYS A 207 9.27 19.25 -3.94
C LYS A 207 8.45 18.10 -4.50
N PHE A 208 8.40 18.06 -5.84
CA PHE A 208 7.84 16.94 -6.58
C PHE A 208 8.92 15.94 -6.96
N TYR A 209 8.56 14.68 -6.96
CA TYR A 209 9.38 13.54 -7.36
C TYR A 209 8.58 12.64 -8.31
N ILE A 210 9.27 11.87 -9.13
CA ILE A 210 8.61 10.90 -10.02
C ILE A 210 7.89 9.83 -9.20
N CYS A 211 8.54 9.29 -8.16
CA CYS A 211 7.92 8.35 -7.25
C CYS A 211 8.47 8.52 -5.81
N PRO A 212 7.82 7.98 -4.78
CA PRO A 212 8.26 8.11 -3.39
C PRO A 212 9.67 7.57 -3.13
N GLY A 213 10.10 6.55 -3.87
CA GLY A 213 11.43 5.95 -3.74
C GLY A 213 12.59 6.85 -4.17
N PHE A 214 12.32 8.08 -4.66
CA PHE A 214 13.33 9.09 -4.97
C PHE A 214 13.36 10.23 -3.94
N TYR A 215 12.54 10.19 -2.92
CA TYR A 215 12.56 11.14 -1.81
C TYR A 215 13.54 10.71 -0.75
#